data_a623f8e07cd3675095098451f3b57dbe
#
_entry.id   a623f8e07cd3675095098451f3b57dbe
#
_cell.length_a   1.000
_cell.length_b   1.000
_cell.length_c   1.000
_cell.angle_alpha   90.00
_cell.angle_beta   90.00
_cell.angle_gamma   90.00
#
_symmetry.space_group_name_H-M   'P 1'
#
loop_
_entity.id
_entity.type
_entity.pdbx_description
1 polymer ?
#
loop_
_entity_poly.entity_id
_entity_poly.type
_entity_poly.pdbx_seq_one_letter_code
_entity_poly.pdbx_strand_id
1 'polypeptide(L)'
;GVYLTATDMDIAVIEKIDLKKSEVMQLGTITTSAQMLYDIVRKLPDNISVELLSEKNDRLGIKASTSSFALNCLPSEEFPSIAQEEFNHSFNIDASEMIRLIDKTSFAMSLEETRYYLNGIYLHAVKDSTNDKLRTVSTDGHRLSRVDMNMPEGVQEIPGVIIPRKTIMEIRKLLEDHTDNINLSLSDNKIQISFSNVILTSKLLDGTFPDYSRVI
;
A
#
# COMPACT_ATOMS: atom_id res chain seq x y z
N GLY A 1 -14.06 -12.32 10.72
CA GLY A 1 -13.55 -10.94 10.73
C GLY A 1 -14.28 -10.05 9.73
N VAL A 2 -14.01 -8.77 9.78
CA VAL A 2 -14.44 -7.77 8.80
C VAL A 2 -13.24 -7.41 7.93
N TYR A 3 -13.45 -7.31 6.63
CA TYR A 3 -12.45 -6.81 5.69
C TYR A 3 -12.86 -5.40 5.26
N LEU A 4 -12.00 -4.43 5.48
CA LEU A 4 -12.12 -3.09 4.95
C LEU A 4 -11.26 -3.00 3.68
N THR A 5 -11.90 -2.76 2.54
CA THR A 5 -11.21 -2.63 1.26
C THR A 5 -11.44 -1.23 0.71
N ALA A 6 -10.37 -0.53 0.38
CA ALA A 6 -10.43 0.78 -0.26
C ALA A 6 -9.52 0.82 -1.48
N THR A 7 -9.94 1.53 -2.53
CA THR A 7 -9.14 1.72 -3.74
C THR A 7 -9.46 3.03 -4.44
N ASP A 8 -8.47 3.55 -5.16
CA ASP A 8 -8.61 4.64 -6.12
C ASP A 8 -8.27 4.19 -7.56
N MET A 9 -8.23 2.85 -7.76
CA MET A 9 -7.90 2.15 -9.00
C MET A 9 -6.39 2.05 -9.32
N ASP A 10 -5.54 2.77 -8.63
CA ASP A 10 -4.08 2.66 -8.74
C ASP A 10 -3.47 1.99 -7.51
N ILE A 11 -4.02 2.29 -6.36
CA ILE A 11 -3.68 1.67 -5.08
C ILE A 11 -4.92 1.02 -4.50
N ALA A 12 -4.76 -0.15 -3.93
CA ALA A 12 -5.77 -0.83 -3.14
C ALA A 12 -5.19 -1.22 -1.79
N VAL A 13 -5.96 -0.99 -0.74
CA VAL A 13 -5.61 -1.39 0.63
C VAL A 13 -6.71 -2.27 1.18
N ILE A 14 -6.31 -3.38 1.75
CA ILE A 14 -7.19 -4.32 2.46
C ILE A 14 -6.69 -4.41 3.89
N GLU A 15 -7.56 -4.17 4.83
CA GLU A 15 -7.30 -4.41 6.25
C GLU A 15 -8.31 -5.40 6.81
N LYS A 16 -7.81 -6.41 7.52
CA LYS A 16 -8.62 -7.41 8.19
C LYS A 16 -8.75 -7.08 9.67
N ILE A 17 -9.97 -6.90 10.14
CA ILE A 17 -10.29 -6.75 11.55
C ILE A 17 -10.80 -8.09 12.07
N ASP A 18 -10.06 -8.69 12.99
CA ASP A 18 -10.46 -9.95 13.61
C ASP A 18 -11.57 -9.71 14.62
N LEU A 19 -12.73 -10.29 14.35
CA LEU A 19 -13.87 -10.31 15.24
C LEU A 19 -14.12 -11.73 15.75
N LYS A 20 -14.67 -11.86 16.95
CA LYS A 20 -15.18 -13.14 17.44
C LYS A 20 -16.36 -13.58 16.57
N LYS A 21 -16.51 -14.89 16.39
CA LYS A 21 -17.61 -15.45 15.59
C LYS A 21 -19.00 -14.99 16.08
N SER A 22 -19.16 -14.76 17.38
CA SER A 22 -20.38 -14.26 18.00
C SER A 22 -20.68 -12.79 17.71
N GLU A 23 -19.71 -12.03 17.20
CA GLU A 23 -19.86 -10.61 16.84
C GLU A 23 -20.28 -10.42 15.38
N VAL A 24 -20.23 -11.48 14.57
CA VAL A 24 -20.68 -11.46 13.17
C VAL A 24 -22.04 -12.14 13.09
N MET A 25 -23.10 -11.35 13.01
CA MET A 25 -24.47 -11.85 12.98
C MET A 25 -24.90 -12.31 11.59
N GLN A 26 -24.44 -11.62 10.56
CA GLN A 26 -24.77 -11.90 9.15
C GLN A 26 -23.57 -11.64 8.27
N LEU A 27 -23.34 -12.52 7.29
CA LEU A 27 -22.33 -12.31 6.26
C LEU A 27 -22.91 -11.46 5.13
N GLY A 28 -22.07 -10.60 4.56
CA GLY A 28 -22.45 -9.77 3.42
C GLY A 28 -21.32 -8.80 3.07
N THR A 29 -21.51 -8.12 1.95
CA THR A 29 -20.63 -7.07 1.45
C THR A 29 -21.44 -5.82 1.22
N ILE A 30 -20.90 -4.68 1.58
CA ILE A 30 -21.54 -3.38 1.43
C ILE A 30 -20.46 -2.34 1.09
N THR A 31 -20.80 -1.36 0.28
CA THR A 31 -19.90 -0.24 -0.05
C THR A 31 -20.40 1.03 0.59
N THR A 32 -19.50 1.93 0.95
CA THR A 32 -19.87 3.24 1.45
C THR A 32 -18.75 4.25 1.19
N SER A 33 -19.06 5.55 1.36
CA SER A 33 -18.04 6.59 1.28
C SER A 33 -17.01 6.44 2.38
N ALA A 34 -15.75 6.15 2.01
CA ALA A 34 -14.64 6.03 2.95
C ALA A 34 -14.45 7.31 3.78
N GLN A 35 -14.57 8.50 3.15
CA GLN A 35 -14.43 9.78 3.83
C GLN A 35 -15.50 9.97 4.90
N MET A 36 -16.77 9.67 4.59
CA MET A 36 -17.86 9.82 5.56
C MET A 36 -17.73 8.83 6.71
N LEU A 37 -17.39 7.59 6.41
CA LEU A 37 -17.16 6.57 7.44
C LEU A 37 -16.02 7.01 8.37
N TYR A 38 -14.89 7.43 7.81
CA TYR A 38 -13.77 7.95 8.58
C TYR A 38 -14.15 9.15 9.45
N ASP A 39 -14.87 10.12 8.89
CA ASP A 39 -15.29 11.34 9.63
C ASP A 39 -16.24 11.04 10.77
N ILE A 40 -17.04 10.00 10.67
CA ILE A 40 -17.89 9.52 11.77
C ILE A 40 -17.02 8.83 12.82
N VAL A 41 -16.26 7.80 12.40
CA VAL A 41 -15.54 6.94 13.34
C VAL A 41 -14.52 7.72 14.16
N ARG A 42 -13.77 8.65 13.55
CA ARG A 42 -12.76 9.46 14.27
C ARG A 42 -13.33 10.41 15.32
N LYS A 43 -14.66 10.65 15.30
CA LYS A 43 -15.35 11.51 16.28
C LYS A 43 -16.04 10.71 17.37
N LEU A 44 -16.05 9.40 17.25
CA LEU A 44 -16.60 8.54 18.32
C LEU A 44 -15.64 8.54 19.50
N PRO A 45 -16.16 8.42 20.73
CA PRO A 45 -15.31 8.23 21.91
C PRO A 45 -14.51 6.94 21.82
N ASP A 46 -13.32 6.94 22.41
CA ASP A 46 -12.47 5.74 22.50
C ASP A 46 -13.16 4.61 23.29
N ASN A 47 -12.83 3.37 22.95
CA ASN A 47 -13.28 2.17 23.65
C ASN A 47 -14.81 1.94 23.68
N ILE A 48 -15.53 2.45 22.70
CA ILE A 48 -16.95 2.10 22.54
C ILE A 48 -17.16 1.00 21.51
N SER A 49 -18.23 0.22 21.71
CA SER A 49 -18.65 -0.76 20.70
C SER A 49 -19.33 -0.05 19.54
N VAL A 50 -18.95 -0.40 18.32
CA VAL A 50 -19.55 0.09 17.09
C VAL A 50 -20.25 -1.07 16.39
N GLU A 51 -21.54 -0.93 16.13
CA GLU A 51 -22.35 -1.90 15.41
C GLU A 51 -22.56 -1.40 13.98
N LEU A 52 -22.22 -2.26 13.01
CA LEU A 52 -22.43 -2.03 11.58
C LEU A 52 -23.60 -2.88 11.10
N LEU A 53 -24.60 -2.24 10.52
CA LEU A 53 -25.86 -2.86 10.11
C LEU A 53 -26.10 -2.60 8.64
N SER A 54 -26.34 -3.64 7.85
CA SER A 54 -26.91 -3.49 6.52
C SER A 54 -28.42 -3.20 6.67
N GLU A 55 -28.86 -2.02 6.28
CA GLU A 55 -30.24 -1.61 6.31
C GLU A 55 -30.91 -1.73 4.93
N LYS A 56 -32.25 -1.66 4.90
CA LYS A 56 -33.00 -1.59 3.63
C LYS A 56 -32.61 -0.33 2.84
N ASN A 57 -32.78 -0.38 1.52
CA ASN A 57 -32.51 0.73 0.60
C ASN A 57 -31.02 1.11 0.53
N ASP A 58 -30.15 0.12 0.48
CA ASP A 58 -28.71 0.28 0.29
C ASP A 58 -28.11 1.31 1.27
N ARG A 59 -28.30 1.05 2.55
CA ARG A 59 -27.75 1.87 3.62
C ARG A 59 -26.93 1.06 4.60
N LEU A 60 -25.83 1.66 5.05
CA LEU A 60 -25.04 1.21 6.18
C LEU A 60 -25.44 1.99 7.43
N GLY A 61 -26.12 1.33 8.36
CA GLY A 61 -26.37 1.83 9.70
C GLY A 61 -25.11 1.67 10.57
N ILE A 62 -24.74 2.71 11.29
CA ILE A 62 -23.63 2.73 12.25
C ILE A 62 -24.20 3.13 13.59
N LYS A 63 -24.18 2.23 14.58
CA LYS A 63 -24.63 2.53 15.94
C LYS A 63 -23.44 2.49 16.90
N ALA A 64 -23.33 3.52 17.71
CA ALA A 64 -22.26 3.65 18.69
C ALA A 64 -22.81 4.37 19.93
N SER A 65 -23.01 3.65 21.04
CA SER A 65 -23.65 4.15 22.25
C SER A 65 -25.03 4.76 21.95
N THR A 66 -25.21 6.06 22.19
CA THR A 66 -26.45 6.80 21.91
C THR A 66 -26.52 7.39 20.51
N SER A 67 -25.43 7.30 19.75
CA SER A 67 -25.35 7.86 18.39
C SER A 67 -25.74 6.82 17.34
N SER A 68 -26.49 7.28 16.33
CA SER A 68 -26.85 6.46 15.18
C SER A 68 -26.70 7.27 13.90
N PHE A 69 -26.05 6.65 12.91
CA PHE A 69 -25.80 7.24 11.60
C PHE A 69 -26.27 6.28 10.51
N ALA A 70 -26.64 6.81 9.35
CA ALA A 70 -26.96 6.02 8.17
C ALA A 70 -26.25 6.59 6.96
N LEU A 71 -25.41 5.79 6.30
CA LEU A 71 -24.69 6.17 5.09
C LEU A 71 -25.35 5.52 3.88
N ASN A 72 -25.44 6.27 2.79
CA ASN A 72 -25.85 5.68 1.50
C ASN A 72 -24.73 4.80 0.96
N CYS A 73 -25.11 3.70 0.38
CA CYS A 73 -24.22 2.71 -0.21
C CYS A 73 -24.45 2.62 -1.72
N LEU A 74 -23.44 2.18 -2.43
CA LEU A 74 -23.55 1.77 -3.83
C LEU A 74 -23.65 0.24 -3.88
N PRO A 75 -24.20 -0.33 -4.96
CA PRO A 75 -24.15 -1.77 -5.17
C PRO A 75 -22.73 -2.31 -5.07
N SER A 76 -22.54 -3.41 -4.37
CA SER A 76 -21.19 -4.00 -4.18
C SER A 76 -20.56 -4.44 -5.50
N GLU A 77 -21.36 -4.73 -6.51
CA GLU A 77 -20.93 -5.12 -7.86
C GLU A 77 -20.26 -3.96 -8.62
N GLU A 78 -20.53 -2.71 -8.22
CA GLU A 78 -19.91 -1.52 -8.79
C GLU A 78 -18.53 -1.21 -8.16
N PHE A 79 -18.17 -1.90 -7.07
CA PHE A 79 -16.85 -1.73 -6.48
C PHE A 79 -15.77 -2.29 -7.41
N PRO A 80 -14.70 -1.52 -7.72
CA PRO A 80 -13.66 -1.97 -8.64
C PRO A 80 -13.05 -3.30 -8.19
N SER A 81 -13.05 -4.29 -9.09
CA SER A 81 -12.39 -5.56 -8.81
C SER A 81 -10.87 -5.35 -8.74
N ILE A 82 -10.29 -5.72 -7.61
CA ILE A 82 -8.84 -5.81 -7.47
C ILE A 82 -8.47 -7.17 -8.05
N ALA A 83 -7.99 -7.18 -9.29
CA ALA A 83 -7.57 -8.42 -9.92
C ALA A 83 -6.50 -9.09 -9.05
N GLN A 84 -6.77 -10.32 -8.64
CA GLN A 84 -5.74 -11.16 -8.05
C GLN A 84 -4.72 -11.48 -9.15
N GLU A 85 -3.48 -11.18 -8.89
CA GLU A 85 -2.37 -11.40 -9.79
C GLU A 85 -1.36 -12.33 -9.12
N GLU A 86 -0.71 -13.16 -9.91
CA GLU A 86 0.39 -13.96 -9.41
C GLU A 86 1.65 -13.08 -9.31
N PHE A 87 2.26 -13.05 -8.13
CA PHE A 87 3.51 -12.36 -7.90
C PHE A 87 4.67 -13.34 -8.09
N ASN A 88 5.55 -13.04 -9.03
CA ASN A 88 6.66 -13.91 -9.38
C ASN A 88 7.83 -13.81 -8.38
N HIS A 89 7.91 -12.71 -7.66
CA HIS A 89 8.95 -12.47 -6.66
C HIS A 89 8.30 -12.08 -5.34
N SER A 90 8.73 -12.72 -4.25
CA SER A 90 8.23 -12.41 -2.91
C SER A 90 9.34 -12.63 -1.89
N PHE A 91 9.54 -11.66 -1.00
CA PHE A 91 10.57 -11.71 0.04
C PHE A 91 10.22 -10.83 1.23
N ASN A 92 10.88 -11.10 2.34
CA ASN A 92 10.72 -10.32 3.54
C ASN A 92 11.81 -9.26 3.65
N ILE A 93 11.45 -8.11 4.18
CA ILE A 93 12.34 -6.99 4.49
C ILE A 93 11.92 -6.36 5.82
N ASP A 94 12.89 -5.91 6.61
CA ASP A 94 12.58 -5.16 7.82
C ASP A 94 11.85 -3.85 7.48
N ALA A 95 10.78 -3.52 8.22
CA ALA A 95 10.05 -2.27 8.02
C ALA A 95 10.98 -1.04 8.16
N SER A 96 11.90 -1.08 9.12
CA SER A 96 12.91 -0.02 9.33
C SER A 96 13.82 0.18 8.11
N GLU A 97 14.23 -0.90 7.44
CA GLU A 97 15.01 -0.82 6.22
C GLU A 97 14.20 -0.26 5.05
N MET A 98 12.94 -0.68 4.89
CA MET A 98 12.05 -0.11 3.88
C MET A 98 11.83 1.39 4.11
N ILE A 99 11.57 1.81 5.34
CA ILE A 99 11.46 3.21 5.73
C ILE A 99 12.75 3.97 5.39
N ARG A 100 13.91 3.41 5.73
CA ARG A 100 15.22 4.01 5.42
C ARG A 100 15.43 4.21 3.92
N LEU A 101 15.09 3.20 3.11
CA LEU A 101 15.16 3.27 1.64
C LEU A 101 14.28 4.39 1.11
N ILE A 102 13.05 4.50 1.61
CA ILE A 102 12.10 5.56 1.22
C ILE A 102 12.58 6.95 1.65
N ASP A 103 12.89 7.13 2.93
CA ASP A 103 13.23 8.45 3.48
C ASP A 103 14.51 9.03 2.86
N LYS A 104 15.45 8.15 2.47
CA LYS A 104 16.71 8.57 1.85
C LYS A 104 16.61 8.81 0.33
N THR A 105 15.52 8.40 -0.33
CA THR A 105 15.37 8.57 -1.78
C THR A 105 14.18 9.43 -2.17
N SER A 106 13.09 9.43 -1.41
CA SER A 106 11.82 10.08 -1.81
C SER A 106 11.94 11.58 -2.13
N PHE A 107 12.86 12.30 -1.51
CA PHE A 107 13.05 13.73 -1.72
C PHE A 107 13.60 14.10 -3.11
N ALA A 108 14.21 13.15 -3.81
CA ALA A 108 14.78 13.37 -5.14
C ALA A 108 13.85 12.94 -6.29
N MET A 109 12.65 12.43 -5.99
CA MET A 109 11.66 12.12 -7.03
C MET A 109 11.21 13.39 -7.76
N SER A 110 11.01 13.28 -9.08
CA SER A 110 10.45 14.36 -9.89
C SER A 110 8.98 14.63 -9.54
N LEU A 111 8.54 15.85 -9.82
CA LEU A 111 7.13 16.29 -9.79
C LEU A 111 6.59 16.62 -11.18
N GLU A 112 7.44 16.54 -12.21
CA GLU A 112 7.06 16.88 -13.59
C GLU A 112 6.23 15.75 -14.20
N GLU A 113 4.99 16.03 -14.58
CA GLU A 113 4.08 15.05 -15.19
C GLU A 113 4.58 14.52 -16.55
N THR A 114 5.33 15.32 -17.29
CA THR A 114 5.90 14.93 -18.59
C THR A 114 7.00 13.89 -18.49
N ARG A 115 7.65 13.78 -17.34
CA ARG A 115 8.68 12.79 -17.00
C ARG A 115 8.18 11.79 -15.98
N TYR A 116 7.00 11.20 -16.23
CA TYR A 116 6.29 10.33 -15.29
C TYR A 116 7.16 9.17 -14.78
N TYR A 117 8.08 8.63 -15.58
CA TYR A 117 9.03 7.57 -15.18
C TYR A 117 10.04 8.01 -14.11
N LEU A 118 10.13 9.31 -13.79
CA LEU A 118 10.91 9.86 -12.67
C LEU A 118 10.04 10.19 -11.43
N ASN A 119 8.71 10.03 -11.54
CA ASN A 119 7.77 10.36 -10.47
C ASN A 119 7.62 9.22 -9.44
N GLY A 120 8.70 8.50 -9.20
CA GLY A 120 8.74 7.37 -8.30
C GLY A 120 10.16 7.02 -7.86
N ILE A 121 10.26 5.93 -7.11
CA ILE A 121 11.53 5.33 -6.72
C ILE A 121 11.77 4.09 -7.58
N TYR A 122 12.93 4.03 -8.21
CA TYR A 122 13.39 2.85 -8.92
C TYR A 122 14.01 1.86 -7.94
N LEU A 123 13.40 0.68 -7.84
CA LEU A 123 13.85 -0.44 -7.00
C LEU A 123 14.38 -1.55 -7.90
N HIS A 124 15.62 -1.98 -7.70
CA HIS A 124 16.21 -3.04 -8.49
C HIS A 124 17.33 -3.78 -7.76
N ALA A 125 17.68 -4.96 -8.26
CA ALA A 125 18.85 -5.70 -7.83
C ALA A 125 20.12 -5.17 -8.50
N VAL A 126 21.23 -5.18 -7.77
CA VAL A 126 22.57 -4.86 -8.30
C VAL A 126 23.52 -5.95 -7.89
N LYS A 127 24.23 -6.53 -8.86
CA LYS A 127 25.32 -7.48 -8.58
C LYS A 127 26.54 -6.71 -8.11
N ASP A 128 27.03 -7.07 -6.94
CA ASP A 128 28.27 -6.54 -6.38
C ASP A 128 29.26 -7.69 -6.19
N SER A 129 30.55 -7.39 -6.26
CA SER A 129 31.64 -8.38 -6.14
C SER A 129 31.63 -9.11 -4.79
N THR A 130 31.06 -8.52 -3.75
CA THR A 130 31.01 -9.08 -2.40
C THR A 130 29.66 -9.68 -2.05
N ASN A 131 28.58 -8.95 -2.27
CA ASN A 131 27.21 -9.38 -2.02
C ASN A 131 26.25 -8.59 -2.90
N ASP A 132 25.26 -9.27 -3.47
CA ASP A 132 24.19 -8.62 -4.21
C ASP A 132 23.44 -7.62 -3.32
N LYS A 133 23.02 -6.51 -3.92
CA LYS A 133 22.35 -5.41 -3.24
C LYS A 133 20.94 -5.20 -3.79
N LEU A 134 20.04 -4.87 -2.90
CA LEU A 134 18.78 -4.23 -3.25
C LEU A 134 19.00 -2.72 -3.21
N ARG A 135 18.72 -2.06 -4.31
CA ARG A 135 19.00 -0.63 -4.50
C ARG A 135 17.75 0.15 -4.81
N THR A 136 17.61 1.30 -4.16
CA THR A 136 16.63 2.32 -4.51
C THR A 136 17.32 3.54 -5.09
N VAL A 137 16.74 4.10 -6.16
CA VAL A 137 17.25 5.31 -6.82
C VAL A 137 16.08 6.23 -7.15
N SER A 138 16.27 7.51 -7.00
CA SER A 138 15.36 8.54 -7.49
C SER A 138 16.14 9.73 -8.03
N THR A 139 15.56 10.44 -9.00
CA THR A 139 16.13 11.65 -9.58
C THR A 139 15.04 12.53 -10.19
N ASP A 140 15.27 13.84 -10.20
CA ASP A 140 14.46 14.82 -10.92
C ASP A 140 15.23 15.42 -12.13
N GLY A 141 16.42 14.87 -12.42
CA GLY A 141 17.32 15.35 -13.47
C GLY A 141 18.32 16.44 -13.01
N HIS A 142 18.17 16.98 -11.81
CA HIS A 142 19.08 17.97 -11.21
C HIS A 142 19.82 17.42 -9.98
N ARG A 143 19.20 16.48 -9.28
CA ARG A 143 19.76 15.77 -8.14
C ARG A 143 19.40 14.29 -8.24
N LEU A 144 20.18 13.47 -7.60
CA LEU A 144 19.99 12.03 -7.54
C LEU A 144 20.22 11.56 -6.11
N SER A 145 19.40 10.62 -5.67
CA SER A 145 19.63 9.88 -4.44
C SER A 145 19.66 8.40 -4.72
N ARG A 146 20.63 7.71 -4.11
CA ARG A 146 20.82 6.26 -4.20
C ARG A 146 21.07 5.68 -2.83
N VAL A 147 20.38 4.60 -2.52
CA VAL A 147 20.55 3.87 -1.25
C VAL A 147 20.59 2.38 -1.53
N ASP A 148 21.53 1.71 -0.91
CA ASP A 148 21.71 0.28 -1.01
C ASP A 148 21.44 -0.40 0.33
N MET A 149 20.89 -1.60 0.27
CA MET A 149 20.86 -2.57 1.36
C MET A 149 21.35 -3.92 0.86
N ASN A 150 21.71 -4.82 1.77
CA ASN A 150 22.01 -6.18 1.37
C ASN A 150 20.77 -6.83 0.77
N MET A 151 20.96 -7.67 -0.22
CA MET A 151 19.86 -8.45 -0.80
C MET A 151 19.21 -9.29 0.30
N PRO A 152 17.88 -9.29 0.43
CA PRO A 152 17.19 -10.17 1.36
C PRO A 152 17.47 -11.65 1.08
N GLU A 153 17.43 -12.47 2.12
CA GLU A 153 17.70 -13.90 1.99
C GLU A 153 16.71 -14.59 1.02
N GLY A 154 17.24 -15.48 0.18
CA GLY A 154 16.43 -16.25 -0.78
C GLY A 154 16.09 -15.51 -2.07
N VAL A 155 16.45 -14.23 -2.20
CA VAL A 155 16.24 -13.44 -3.41
C VAL A 155 17.48 -13.47 -4.28
N GLN A 156 17.34 -13.98 -5.51
CA GLN A 156 18.45 -14.02 -6.46
C GLN A 156 18.39 -12.88 -7.49
N GLU A 157 17.20 -12.62 -8.01
CA GLU A 157 16.95 -11.57 -8.98
C GLU A 157 15.55 -10.99 -8.76
N ILE A 158 15.41 -9.67 -8.93
CA ILE A 158 14.13 -8.99 -9.03
C ILE A 158 14.14 -8.10 -10.27
N PRO A 159 13.00 -7.92 -10.94
CA PRO A 159 12.91 -6.95 -12.01
C PRO A 159 13.15 -5.54 -11.47
N GLY A 160 13.77 -4.68 -12.28
CA GLY A 160 13.83 -3.26 -11.97
C GLY A 160 12.44 -2.63 -12.14
N VAL A 161 11.88 -2.09 -11.07
CA VAL A 161 10.53 -1.54 -11.05
C VAL A 161 10.53 -0.10 -10.57
N ILE A 162 9.59 0.72 -11.08
CA ILE A 162 9.42 2.10 -10.63
C ILE A 162 8.14 2.16 -9.79
N ILE A 163 8.32 2.37 -8.49
CA ILE A 163 7.22 2.48 -7.53
C ILE A 163 6.72 3.92 -7.53
N PRO A 164 5.41 4.17 -7.84
CA PRO A 164 4.87 5.51 -7.93
C PRO A 164 5.04 6.32 -6.64
N ARG A 165 5.25 7.63 -6.76
CA ARG A 165 5.37 8.56 -5.62
C ARG A 165 4.23 8.41 -4.63
N LYS A 166 2.97 8.33 -5.09
CA LYS A 166 1.81 8.16 -4.24
C LYS A 166 1.91 6.88 -3.40
N THR A 167 2.27 5.78 -4.04
CA THR A 167 2.47 4.49 -3.38
C THR A 167 3.55 4.56 -2.32
N ILE A 168 4.70 5.19 -2.63
CA ILE A 168 5.79 5.40 -1.69
C ILE A 168 5.32 6.14 -0.44
N MET A 169 4.53 7.20 -0.62
CA MET A 169 4.02 8.00 0.52
C MET A 169 3.03 7.20 1.38
N GLU A 170 2.16 6.41 0.76
CA GLU A 170 1.23 5.55 1.51
C GLU A 170 1.96 4.42 2.26
N ILE A 171 2.94 3.77 1.62
CA ILE A 171 3.78 2.75 2.28
C ILE A 171 4.47 3.38 3.49
N ARG A 172 5.11 4.54 3.32
CA ARG A 172 5.82 5.23 4.42
C ARG A 172 4.90 5.53 5.59
N LYS A 173 3.68 5.99 5.31
CA LYS A 173 2.66 6.28 6.32
C LYS A 173 2.18 5.03 7.05
N LEU A 174 1.88 3.97 6.30
CA LEU A 174 1.40 2.70 6.88
C LEU A 174 2.45 2.01 7.75
N LEU A 175 3.74 2.22 7.45
CA LEU A 175 4.85 1.63 8.21
C LEU A 175 5.33 2.51 9.37
N GLU A 176 4.75 3.71 9.63
CA GLU A 176 5.26 4.67 10.60
C GLU A 176 5.46 4.07 12.00
N ASP A 177 4.50 3.28 12.45
CA ASP A 177 4.50 2.63 13.76
C ASP A 177 4.80 1.11 13.69
N HIS A 178 5.17 0.60 12.50
CA HIS A 178 5.43 -0.82 12.32
C HIS A 178 6.93 -1.13 12.43
N THR A 179 7.28 -2.12 13.25
CA THR A 179 8.67 -2.47 13.55
C THR A 179 9.09 -3.85 13.06
N ASP A 180 8.11 -4.70 12.72
CA ASP A 180 8.37 -6.07 12.31
C ASP A 180 8.68 -6.18 10.81
N ASN A 181 8.99 -7.37 10.37
CA ASN A 181 9.17 -7.66 8.96
C ASN A 181 7.89 -7.44 8.16
N ILE A 182 8.07 -6.96 6.95
CA ILE A 182 7.03 -6.87 5.93
C ILE A 182 7.35 -7.83 4.79
N ASN A 183 6.32 -8.37 4.16
CA ASN A 183 6.49 -9.12 2.92
C ASN A 183 6.27 -8.18 1.73
N LEU A 184 7.23 -8.16 0.83
CA LEU A 184 7.19 -7.42 -0.42
C LEU A 184 7.09 -8.41 -1.58
N SER A 185 6.07 -8.24 -2.43
CA SER A 185 5.84 -9.08 -3.60
C SER A 185 5.78 -8.23 -4.86
N LEU A 186 6.38 -8.71 -5.93
CA LEU A 186 6.48 -8.01 -7.22
C LEU A 186 5.98 -8.89 -8.35
N SER A 187 5.23 -8.28 -9.26
CA SER A 187 4.95 -8.76 -10.60
C SER A 187 5.49 -7.75 -11.64
N ASP A 188 5.23 -7.98 -12.92
CA ASP A 188 5.70 -7.08 -13.99
C ASP A 188 5.10 -5.66 -13.89
N ASN A 189 3.90 -5.53 -13.31
CA ASN A 189 3.15 -4.28 -13.31
C ASN A 189 2.58 -3.90 -11.93
N LYS A 190 2.80 -4.69 -10.88
CA LYS A 190 2.30 -4.43 -9.52
C LYS A 190 3.34 -4.71 -8.45
N ILE A 191 3.20 -3.97 -7.37
CA ILE A 191 3.85 -4.21 -6.09
C ILE A 191 2.79 -4.47 -5.03
N GLN A 192 3.02 -5.45 -4.18
CA GLN A 192 2.22 -5.69 -2.99
C GLN A 192 3.11 -5.68 -1.75
N ILE A 193 2.63 -5.04 -0.71
CA ILE A 193 3.24 -5.07 0.62
C ILE A 193 2.21 -5.59 1.59
N SER A 194 2.59 -6.59 2.37
CA SER A 194 1.73 -7.15 3.41
C SER A 194 2.47 -7.23 4.74
N PHE A 195 1.78 -6.85 5.79
CA PHE A 195 2.26 -6.92 7.17
C PHE A 195 1.06 -6.94 8.11
N SER A 196 1.19 -7.64 9.23
CA SER A 196 0.10 -7.83 10.19
C SER A 196 -1.22 -8.24 9.50
N ASN A 197 -2.21 -7.39 9.52
CA ASN A 197 -3.53 -7.57 8.94
C ASN A 197 -3.78 -6.66 7.72
N VAL A 198 -2.74 -5.97 7.23
CA VAL A 198 -2.82 -5.00 6.12
C VAL A 198 -2.15 -5.56 4.86
N ILE A 199 -2.81 -5.38 3.73
CA ILE A 199 -2.28 -5.65 2.39
C ILE A 199 -2.48 -4.38 1.56
N LEU A 200 -1.38 -3.81 1.07
CA LEU A 200 -1.40 -2.74 0.08
C LEU A 200 -0.94 -3.30 -1.26
N THR A 201 -1.72 -3.11 -2.30
CA THR A 201 -1.35 -3.45 -3.68
C THR A 201 -1.39 -2.19 -4.53
N SER A 202 -0.38 -1.96 -5.33
CA SER A 202 -0.29 -0.79 -6.22
C SER A 202 0.20 -1.18 -7.60
N LYS A 203 -0.27 -0.47 -8.61
CA LYS A 203 0.34 -0.48 -9.94
C LYS A 203 1.73 0.13 -9.87
N LEU A 204 2.62 -0.36 -10.72
CA LEU A 204 3.94 0.23 -10.98
C LEU A 204 3.84 1.24 -12.11
N LEU A 205 4.83 2.14 -12.21
CA LEU A 205 4.94 3.03 -13.37
C LEU A 205 5.55 2.26 -14.54
N ASP A 206 4.90 2.38 -15.68
CA ASP A 206 5.47 1.92 -16.94
C ASP A 206 6.67 2.79 -17.34
N GLY A 207 7.60 2.21 -18.09
CA GLY A 207 8.73 2.92 -18.64
C GLY A 207 10.08 2.44 -18.12
N THR A 208 11.13 3.03 -18.67
CA THR A 208 12.51 2.68 -18.33
C THR A 208 13.14 3.81 -17.52
N PHE A 209 13.61 3.46 -16.32
CA PHE A 209 14.37 4.41 -15.50
C PHE A 209 15.71 4.71 -16.19
N PRO A 210 16.18 5.97 -16.21
CA PRO A 210 17.42 6.34 -16.88
C PRO A 210 18.63 5.60 -16.32
N ASP A 211 19.61 5.37 -17.20
CA ASP A 211 20.92 4.84 -16.79
C ASP A 211 21.67 5.90 -15.95
N TYR A 212 21.49 5.84 -14.66
CA TYR A 212 22.07 6.75 -13.69
C TYR A 212 23.57 6.44 -13.40
N SER A 213 24.09 5.30 -13.84
CA SER A 213 25.51 4.94 -13.63
C SER A 213 26.48 5.90 -14.30
N ARG A 214 25.97 6.65 -15.31
CA ARG A 214 26.76 7.66 -16.05
C ARG A 214 26.97 8.98 -15.31
N VAL A 215 26.26 9.16 -14.19
CA VAL A 215 26.29 10.44 -13.43
C VAL A 215 26.77 10.27 -11.99
N ILE A 216 27.26 9.06 -11.66
CA ILE A 216 27.84 8.71 -10.34
C ILE A 216 29.32 8.46 -10.47
#